data_8f3e7282d16b5faf16133d57b9b3ac3a
#
_entry.id   8f3e7282d16b5faf16133d57b9b3ac3a
#
_cell.length_a   1.000
_cell.length_b   1.000
_cell.length_c   1.000
_cell.angle_alpha   90.00
_cell.angle_beta   90.00
_cell.angle_gamma   90.00
#
_symmetry.space_group_name_H-M   'P 1'
#
loop_
_entity.id
_entity.type
_entity.pdbx_description
1 polymer ?
#
loop_
_entity_poly.entity_id
_entity_poly.type
_entity_poly.pdbx_seq_one_letter_code
_entity_poly.pdbx_strand_id
1 'polypeptide(L)'
;EEKRALRIELNLPENARIGIYVGRVTKEKGLSYLVDALKRLDESWPPELCLLIVGNGDYLQEMQSECAALRHAKRVIFAGQQEQIQKYLNASDFFLSPSLHENLSISILEACAAKLPCLVTDVGGNGEIITNGKNGLMIEPYSPKAIADGIRKMCCISTYDTFKKNICKTDYRKFSDEQVDKQLESVYAYLLKL
;
A
#
# COMPACT_ATOMS: atom_id res chain seq x y z
N GLU A 1 -13.23 5.83 16.76
CA GLU A 1 -14.55 5.10 16.71
C GLU A 1 -14.87 4.64 15.29
N GLU A 2 -14.80 5.50 14.28
CA GLU A 2 -15.13 5.18 12.88
C GLU A 2 -14.31 4.01 12.31
N LYS A 3 -12.96 4.03 12.47
CA LYS A 3 -12.09 2.94 12.02
C LYS A 3 -12.44 1.59 12.67
N ARG A 4 -12.77 1.59 13.95
CA ARG A 4 -13.15 0.38 14.67
C ARG A 4 -14.48 -0.18 14.16
N ALA A 5 -15.46 0.67 13.90
CA ALA A 5 -16.74 0.28 13.32
C ALA A 5 -16.57 -0.38 11.94
N LEU A 6 -15.72 0.21 11.07
CA LEU A 6 -15.37 -0.39 9.78
C LEU A 6 -14.69 -1.75 9.92
N ARG A 7 -13.79 -1.92 10.89
CA ARG A 7 -13.14 -3.21 11.12
C ARG A 7 -14.14 -4.30 11.53
N ILE A 8 -15.10 -3.95 12.38
CA ILE A 8 -16.18 -4.88 12.77
C ILE A 8 -17.04 -5.23 11.55
N GLU A 9 -17.47 -4.22 10.77
CA GLU A 9 -18.26 -4.43 9.54
C GLU A 9 -17.55 -5.35 8.54
N LEU A 10 -16.23 -5.17 8.38
CA LEU A 10 -15.41 -5.93 7.42
C LEU A 10 -14.82 -7.22 8.00
N ASN A 11 -15.21 -7.62 9.22
CA ASN A 11 -14.65 -8.77 9.94
C ASN A 11 -13.12 -8.75 10.05
N LEU A 12 -12.53 -7.57 10.26
CA LEU A 12 -11.10 -7.35 10.44
C LEU A 12 -10.72 -7.28 11.92
N PRO A 13 -9.48 -7.64 12.30
CA PRO A 13 -9.02 -7.54 13.68
C PRO A 13 -9.05 -6.11 14.20
N GLU A 14 -9.81 -5.85 15.29
CA GLU A 14 -10.02 -4.51 15.83
C GLU A 14 -8.72 -3.84 16.31
N ASN A 15 -7.83 -4.58 16.96
CA ASN A 15 -6.62 -4.07 17.61
C ASN A 15 -5.33 -4.35 16.84
N ALA A 16 -5.42 -4.81 15.58
CA ALA A 16 -4.24 -5.09 14.78
C ALA A 16 -3.67 -3.81 14.13
N ARG A 17 -2.40 -3.85 13.79
CA ARG A 17 -1.76 -2.95 12.82
C ARG A 17 -1.99 -3.53 11.43
N ILE A 18 -2.93 -2.98 10.67
CA ILE A 18 -3.32 -3.53 9.37
C ILE A 18 -2.55 -2.83 8.26
N GLY A 19 -1.67 -3.58 7.58
CA GLY A 19 -1.09 -3.19 6.30
C GLY A 19 -1.98 -3.67 5.17
N ILE A 20 -2.32 -2.79 4.22
CA ILE A 20 -3.20 -3.13 3.09
C ILE A 20 -2.46 -3.03 1.75
N TYR A 21 -2.67 -4.02 0.90
CA TYR A 21 -2.41 -4.00 -0.53
C TYR A 21 -3.73 -3.89 -1.29
N VAL A 22 -3.78 -3.04 -2.30
CA VAL A 22 -4.93 -2.90 -3.21
C VAL A 22 -4.43 -2.93 -4.66
N GLY A 23 -4.92 -3.87 -5.45
CA GLY A 23 -4.58 -3.98 -6.86
C GLY A 23 -4.74 -5.36 -7.45
N ARG A 24 -4.30 -5.53 -8.71
CA ARG A 24 -4.26 -6.85 -9.35
C ARG A 24 -3.28 -7.77 -8.62
N VAL A 25 -3.71 -9.00 -8.32
CA VAL A 25 -2.87 -9.99 -7.64
C VAL A 25 -2.07 -10.75 -8.69
N THR A 26 -0.96 -10.16 -9.13
CA THR A 26 -0.06 -10.70 -10.17
C THR A 26 1.40 -10.65 -9.71
N LYS A 27 2.27 -11.44 -10.36
CA LYS A 27 3.72 -11.42 -10.06
C LYS A 27 4.37 -10.09 -10.43
N GLU A 28 3.88 -9.37 -11.44
CA GLU A 28 4.34 -8.03 -11.83
C GLU A 28 4.13 -6.98 -10.73
N LYS A 29 3.12 -7.17 -9.88
CA LYS A 29 2.87 -6.33 -8.71
C LYS A 29 3.78 -6.70 -7.51
N GLY A 30 4.80 -7.53 -7.74
CA GLY A 30 5.83 -7.87 -6.76
C GLY A 30 5.32 -8.74 -5.60
N LEU A 31 4.13 -9.35 -5.73
CA LEU A 31 3.51 -10.09 -4.63
C LEU A 31 4.25 -11.39 -4.30
N SER A 32 4.98 -11.98 -5.24
CA SER A 32 5.88 -13.10 -4.94
C SER A 32 7.02 -12.69 -3.99
N TYR A 33 7.59 -11.49 -4.18
CA TYR A 33 8.58 -10.93 -3.25
C TYR A 33 7.97 -10.57 -1.90
N LEU A 34 6.69 -10.17 -1.87
CA LEU A 34 5.96 -10.00 -0.61
C LEU A 34 5.82 -11.33 0.13
N VAL A 35 5.41 -12.41 -0.54
CA VAL A 35 5.32 -13.75 0.07
C VAL A 35 6.68 -14.17 0.65
N ASP A 36 7.76 -14.00 -0.08
CA ASP A 36 9.10 -14.31 0.42
C ASP A 36 9.51 -13.40 1.59
N ALA A 37 9.06 -12.15 1.62
CA ALA A 37 9.24 -11.28 2.78
C ALA A 37 8.44 -11.77 3.99
N LEU A 38 7.22 -12.27 3.80
CA LEU A 38 6.40 -12.85 4.87
C LEU A 38 7.03 -14.13 5.43
N LYS A 39 7.60 -14.99 4.59
CA LYS A 39 8.39 -16.16 5.04
C LYS A 39 9.57 -15.73 5.92
N ARG A 40 10.26 -14.64 5.59
CA ARG A 40 11.34 -14.07 6.41
C ARG A 40 10.85 -13.48 7.73
N LEU A 41 9.64 -12.94 7.75
CA LEU A 41 9.02 -12.39 8.95
C LEU A 41 8.46 -13.48 9.87
N ASP A 42 8.19 -14.67 9.36
CA ASP A 42 7.37 -15.68 10.05
C ASP A 42 7.93 -16.11 11.42
N GLU A 43 9.26 -16.07 11.62
CA GLU A 43 9.90 -16.34 12.91
C GLU A 43 9.90 -15.13 13.88
N SER A 44 9.77 -13.91 13.33
CA SER A 44 9.83 -12.64 14.07
C SER A 44 8.67 -11.72 13.68
N TRP A 45 7.49 -12.30 13.48
CA TRP A 45 6.28 -11.59 13.07
C TRP A 45 5.89 -10.55 14.12
N PRO A 46 5.70 -9.27 13.74
CA PRO A 46 5.23 -8.26 14.68
C PRO A 46 3.87 -8.69 15.28
N PRO A 47 3.72 -8.74 16.61
CA PRO A 47 2.53 -9.33 17.24
C PRO A 47 1.21 -8.70 16.82
N GLU A 48 1.23 -7.41 16.53
CA GLU A 48 0.05 -6.64 16.11
C GLU A 48 -0.21 -6.69 14.60
N LEU A 49 0.75 -7.14 13.77
CA LEU A 49 0.64 -7.06 12.32
C LEU A 49 -0.42 -8.01 11.78
N CYS A 50 -1.31 -7.47 10.94
CA CYS A 50 -2.12 -8.19 9.97
C CYS A 50 -1.90 -7.58 8.58
N LEU A 51 -1.93 -8.42 7.55
CA LEU A 51 -1.90 -7.98 6.17
C LEU A 51 -3.23 -8.27 5.51
N LEU A 52 -3.74 -7.29 4.79
CA LEU A 52 -4.99 -7.33 4.05
C LEU A 52 -4.70 -7.19 2.55
N ILE A 53 -5.06 -8.22 1.79
CA ILE A 53 -4.88 -8.26 0.34
C ILE A 53 -6.25 -8.08 -0.32
N VAL A 54 -6.41 -6.95 -1.02
CA VAL A 54 -7.64 -6.60 -1.73
C VAL A 54 -7.38 -6.60 -3.22
N GLY A 55 -8.08 -7.47 -3.94
CA GLY A 55 -7.97 -7.61 -5.38
C GLY A 55 -8.06 -9.05 -5.84
N ASN A 56 -7.91 -9.24 -7.15
CA ASN A 56 -7.94 -10.54 -7.81
C ASN A 56 -6.85 -10.58 -8.91
N GLY A 57 -6.48 -11.77 -9.35
CA GLY A 57 -5.50 -11.98 -10.41
C GLY A 57 -4.97 -13.40 -10.48
N ASP A 58 -4.15 -13.66 -11.46
CA ASP A 58 -3.61 -14.99 -11.80
C ASP A 58 -2.70 -15.58 -10.70
N TYR A 59 -2.08 -14.74 -9.88
CA TYR A 59 -1.21 -15.19 -8.78
C TYR A 59 -1.97 -15.43 -7.46
N LEU A 60 -3.29 -15.11 -7.36
CA LEU A 60 -4.03 -15.16 -6.10
C LEU A 60 -4.03 -16.55 -5.46
N GLN A 61 -4.33 -17.59 -6.22
CA GLN A 61 -4.43 -18.95 -5.69
C GLN A 61 -3.09 -19.49 -5.22
N GLU A 62 -2.02 -19.23 -5.98
CA GLU A 62 -0.64 -19.60 -5.60
C GLU A 62 -0.23 -18.85 -4.32
N MET A 63 -0.47 -17.53 -4.25
CA MET A 63 -0.18 -16.70 -3.08
C MET A 63 -0.92 -17.18 -1.83
N GLN A 64 -2.22 -17.52 -1.94
CA GLN A 64 -3.00 -18.07 -0.84
C GLN A 64 -2.41 -19.39 -0.33
N SER A 65 -2.03 -20.30 -1.22
CA SER A 65 -1.41 -21.56 -0.88
C SER A 65 -0.07 -21.38 -0.15
N GLU A 66 0.77 -20.48 -0.64
CA GLU A 66 2.05 -20.18 0.00
C GLU A 66 1.88 -19.53 1.39
N CYS A 67 0.95 -18.59 1.51
CA CYS A 67 0.64 -17.94 2.79
C CYS A 67 0.01 -18.91 3.80
N ALA A 68 -0.73 -19.93 3.35
CA ALA A 68 -1.33 -20.94 4.23
C ALA A 68 -0.27 -21.80 4.95
N ALA A 69 0.94 -21.90 4.40
CA ALA A 69 2.06 -22.61 5.02
C ALA A 69 2.79 -21.82 6.12
N LEU A 70 2.49 -20.53 6.28
CA LEU A 70 3.10 -19.69 7.32
C LEU A 70 2.53 -20.04 8.72
N ARG A 71 3.35 -19.94 9.76
CA ARG A 71 2.90 -20.04 11.17
C ARG A 71 1.83 -18.99 11.50
N HIS A 72 1.96 -17.81 10.86
CA HIS A 72 1.06 -16.68 11.04
C HIS A 72 0.04 -16.54 9.88
N ALA A 73 -0.32 -17.64 9.20
CA ALA A 73 -1.25 -17.66 8.06
C ALA A 73 -2.56 -16.88 8.32
N LYS A 74 -3.14 -16.99 9.53
CA LYS A 74 -4.36 -16.27 9.92
C LYS A 74 -4.20 -14.75 10.00
N ARG A 75 -2.98 -14.24 9.92
CA ARG A 75 -2.66 -12.80 9.90
C ARG A 75 -2.57 -12.24 8.48
N VAL A 76 -2.71 -13.09 7.45
CA VAL A 76 -2.80 -12.67 6.04
C VAL A 76 -4.24 -12.90 5.58
N ILE A 77 -4.97 -11.82 5.38
CA ILE A 77 -6.39 -11.82 5.07
C ILE A 77 -6.57 -11.48 3.59
N PHE A 78 -7.26 -12.34 2.84
CA PHE A 78 -7.58 -12.13 1.44
C PHE A 78 -9.04 -11.74 1.33
N ALA A 79 -9.32 -10.48 0.96
CA ALA A 79 -10.67 -9.95 0.82
C ALA A 79 -11.26 -10.17 -0.60
N GLY A 80 -10.42 -10.63 -1.56
CA GLY A 80 -10.85 -10.70 -2.95
C GLY A 80 -11.04 -9.32 -3.59
N GLN A 81 -11.72 -9.30 -4.74
CA GLN A 81 -12.07 -8.05 -5.42
C GLN A 81 -13.20 -7.34 -4.69
N GLN A 82 -13.06 -6.05 -4.46
CA GLN A 82 -14.03 -5.25 -3.72
C GLN A 82 -14.38 -3.99 -4.52
N GLU A 83 -15.64 -3.56 -4.43
CA GLU A 83 -16.12 -2.32 -5.06
C GLU A 83 -15.90 -1.11 -4.14
N GLN A 84 -16.07 -1.28 -2.84
CA GLN A 84 -15.96 -0.20 -1.84
C GLN A 84 -14.56 -0.13 -1.23
N ILE A 85 -13.54 0.02 -2.08
CA ILE A 85 -12.12 0.04 -1.68
C ILE A 85 -11.86 1.04 -0.54
N GLN A 86 -12.56 2.18 -0.55
CA GLN A 86 -12.41 3.23 0.46
C GLN A 86 -12.64 2.74 1.89
N LYS A 87 -13.59 1.82 2.10
CA LYS A 87 -13.83 1.23 3.43
C LYS A 87 -12.62 0.45 3.93
N TYR A 88 -12.01 -0.35 3.06
CA TYR A 88 -10.83 -1.16 3.38
C TYR A 88 -9.59 -0.29 3.66
N LEU A 89 -9.40 0.77 2.87
CA LEU A 89 -8.34 1.76 3.12
C LEU A 89 -8.55 2.44 4.47
N ASN A 90 -9.76 2.95 4.77
CA ASN A 90 -10.07 3.62 6.03
C ASN A 90 -9.98 2.70 7.26
N ALA A 91 -10.22 1.39 7.09
CA ALA A 91 -10.04 0.38 8.15
C ALA A 91 -8.56 0.04 8.41
N SER A 92 -7.64 0.40 7.50
CA SER A 92 -6.22 0.03 7.54
C SER A 92 -5.35 1.10 8.22
N ASP A 93 -4.09 0.76 8.47
CA ASP A 93 -3.12 1.66 9.12
C ASP A 93 -2.04 2.13 8.16
N PHE A 94 -1.55 1.29 7.28
CA PHE A 94 -0.58 1.66 6.25
C PHE A 94 -0.86 0.93 4.95
N PHE A 95 -0.42 1.52 3.85
CA PHE A 95 -0.52 0.95 2.52
C PHE A 95 0.80 0.29 2.11
N LEU A 96 0.74 -0.82 1.41
CA LEU A 96 1.89 -1.56 0.90
C LEU A 96 1.75 -1.80 -0.60
N SER A 97 2.76 -1.38 -1.40
CA SER A 97 2.85 -1.68 -2.83
C SER A 97 4.27 -2.12 -3.22
N PRO A 98 4.53 -3.43 -3.33
CA PRO A 98 5.84 -3.98 -3.70
C PRO A 98 6.01 -4.10 -5.22
N SER A 99 5.30 -3.32 -6.02
CA SER A 99 5.27 -3.39 -7.48
C SER A 99 6.68 -3.35 -8.10
N LEU A 100 6.87 -4.10 -9.18
CA LEU A 100 8.14 -4.13 -9.92
C LEU A 100 8.21 -3.02 -10.96
N HIS A 101 7.06 -2.58 -11.47
CA HIS A 101 6.91 -1.52 -12.45
C HIS A 101 5.63 -0.73 -12.18
N GLU A 102 5.72 0.58 -12.25
CA GLU A 102 4.59 1.51 -12.17
C GLU A 102 4.87 2.73 -13.05
N ASN A 103 3.83 3.27 -13.68
CA ASN A 103 3.92 4.61 -14.26
C ASN A 103 3.57 5.64 -13.18
N LEU A 104 2.29 5.73 -12.83
CA LEU A 104 1.78 6.46 -11.67
C LEU A 104 0.69 5.60 -11.01
N SER A 105 0.89 5.23 -9.75
CA SER A 105 0.00 4.29 -9.07
C SER A 105 -1.23 4.98 -8.49
N ILE A 106 -2.40 4.74 -9.10
CA ILE A 106 -3.69 5.24 -8.60
C ILE A 106 -3.95 4.71 -7.17
N SER A 107 -3.64 3.45 -6.88
CA SER A 107 -3.85 2.88 -5.55
C SER A 107 -2.99 3.55 -4.46
N ILE A 108 -1.80 4.06 -4.80
CA ILE A 108 -1.00 4.89 -3.88
C ILE A 108 -1.69 6.25 -3.64
N LEU A 109 -2.25 6.87 -4.68
CA LEU A 109 -3.00 8.13 -4.53
C LEU A 109 -4.26 7.94 -3.67
N GLU A 110 -5.01 6.84 -3.87
CA GLU A 110 -6.16 6.47 -3.04
C GLU A 110 -5.76 6.26 -1.58
N ALA A 111 -4.64 5.57 -1.33
CA ALA A 111 -4.10 5.39 0.02
C ALA A 111 -3.68 6.72 0.66
N CYS A 112 -3.07 7.62 -0.12
CA CYS A 112 -2.72 8.97 0.34
C CYS A 112 -3.98 9.81 0.65
N ALA A 113 -5.03 9.69 -0.15
CA ALA A 113 -6.32 10.32 0.12
C ALA A 113 -6.95 9.81 1.42
N ALA A 114 -6.82 8.49 1.71
CA ALA A 114 -7.21 7.87 2.98
C ALA A 114 -6.21 8.18 4.13
N LYS A 115 -5.19 9.01 3.87
CA LYS A 115 -4.16 9.40 4.85
C LYS A 115 -3.36 8.21 5.39
N LEU A 116 -3.11 7.19 4.58
CA LEU A 116 -2.30 6.04 4.96
C LEU A 116 -0.82 6.29 4.64
N PRO A 117 0.10 6.18 5.62
CA PRO A 117 1.52 6.06 5.33
C PRO A 117 1.78 4.92 4.36
N CYS A 118 2.67 5.11 3.40
CA CYS A 118 2.89 4.14 2.33
C CYS A 118 4.27 3.49 2.45
N LEU A 119 4.31 2.17 2.25
CA LEU A 119 5.53 1.39 2.01
C LEU A 119 5.51 0.95 0.54
N VAL A 120 6.35 1.53 -0.29
CA VAL A 120 6.33 1.34 -1.74
C VAL A 120 7.72 1.07 -2.29
N THR A 121 7.81 0.36 -3.39
CA THR A 121 9.06 0.22 -4.14
C THR A 121 9.42 1.51 -4.88
N ASP A 122 10.73 1.76 -5.01
CA ASP A 122 11.27 2.90 -5.76
C ASP A 122 11.28 2.58 -7.27
N VAL A 123 10.08 2.68 -7.87
CA VAL A 123 9.87 2.41 -9.30
C VAL A 123 8.94 3.46 -9.92
N GLY A 124 9.19 3.81 -11.18
CA GLY A 124 8.34 4.73 -11.96
C GLY A 124 8.04 6.03 -11.23
N GLY A 125 6.79 6.46 -11.26
CA GLY A 125 6.31 7.70 -10.65
C GLY A 125 6.04 7.63 -9.14
N ASN A 126 6.37 6.52 -8.44
CA ASN A 126 6.10 6.41 -7.00
C ASN A 126 6.79 7.52 -6.19
N GLY A 127 7.99 7.94 -6.60
CA GLY A 127 8.73 9.05 -5.99
C GLY A 127 8.11 10.43 -6.17
N GLU A 128 7.18 10.60 -7.10
CA GLU A 128 6.41 11.84 -7.26
C GLU A 128 5.32 11.98 -6.19
N ILE A 129 4.85 10.85 -5.65
CA ILE A 129 3.78 10.77 -4.64
C ILE A 129 4.38 10.65 -3.24
N ILE A 130 5.36 9.77 -3.07
CA ILE A 130 5.96 9.44 -1.78
C ILE A 130 7.36 10.05 -1.66
N THR A 131 7.56 10.81 -0.60
CA THR A 131 8.89 11.31 -0.20
C THR A 131 9.44 10.37 0.86
N ASN A 132 10.51 9.63 0.52
CA ASN A 132 11.11 8.62 1.39
C ASN A 132 11.48 9.21 2.77
N GLY A 133 11.11 8.52 3.83
CA GLY A 133 11.36 8.93 5.21
C GLY A 133 10.48 10.08 5.71
N LYS A 134 9.59 10.64 4.89
CA LYS A 134 8.72 11.76 5.25
C LYS A 134 7.26 11.33 5.40
N ASN A 135 6.61 10.93 4.33
CA ASN A 135 5.21 10.48 4.32
C ASN A 135 5.06 8.98 4.05
N GLY A 136 6.17 8.26 3.97
CA GLY A 136 6.25 6.83 3.75
C GLY A 136 7.68 6.35 3.61
N LEU A 137 7.84 5.09 3.26
CA LEU A 137 9.11 4.45 2.95
C LEU A 137 9.14 4.04 1.48
N MET A 138 10.24 4.36 0.81
CA MET A 138 10.58 3.81 -0.50
C MET A 138 11.66 2.74 -0.31
N ILE A 139 11.48 1.60 -0.93
CA ILE A 139 12.35 0.42 -0.80
C ILE A 139 12.79 -0.07 -2.17
N GLU A 140 13.89 -0.80 -2.20
CA GLU A 140 14.39 -1.45 -3.41
C GLU A 140 13.35 -2.45 -3.96
N PRO A 141 13.05 -2.43 -5.27
CA PRO A 141 12.29 -3.49 -5.91
C PRO A 141 13.06 -4.82 -5.87
N TYR A 142 12.38 -5.94 -6.10
CA TYR A 142 12.96 -7.29 -6.11
C TYR A 142 13.63 -7.74 -4.80
N SER A 143 13.39 -7.06 -3.68
CA SER A 143 14.06 -7.30 -2.39
C SER A 143 13.08 -7.75 -1.30
N PRO A 144 12.89 -9.07 -1.07
CA PRO A 144 12.09 -9.56 0.06
C PRO A 144 12.59 -9.04 1.41
N LYS A 145 13.91 -8.86 1.54
CA LYS A 145 14.51 -8.30 2.75
C LYS A 145 14.06 -6.84 2.97
N ALA A 146 14.11 -6.00 1.93
CA ALA A 146 13.71 -4.60 2.04
C ALA A 146 12.21 -4.48 2.37
N ILE A 147 11.36 -5.34 1.80
CA ILE A 147 9.93 -5.41 2.13
C ILE A 147 9.74 -5.79 3.60
N ALA A 148 10.39 -6.85 4.08
CA ALA A 148 10.28 -7.30 5.47
C ALA A 148 10.73 -6.23 6.46
N ASP A 149 11.88 -5.60 6.21
CA ASP A 149 12.42 -4.53 7.05
C ASP A 149 11.51 -3.28 7.02
N GLY A 150 10.95 -2.96 5.85
CA GLY A 150 9.95 -1.90 5.69
C GLY A 150 8.69 -2.16 6.51
N ILE A 151 8.15 -3.38 6.48
CA ILE A 151 6.98 -3.78 7.28
C ILE A 151 7.28 -3.62 8.78
N ARG A 152 8.45 -4.08 9.27
CA ARG A 152 8.85 -3.89 10.68
C ARG A 152 8.88 -2.40 11.05
N LYS A 153 9.41 -1.54 10.16
CA LYS A 153 9.43 -0.09 10.39
C LYS A 153 8.03 0.50 10.45
N MET A 154 7.09 0.03 9.61
CA MET A 154 5.69 0.47 9.65
C MET A 154 4.95 0.02 10.92
N CYS A 155 5.40 -1.06 11.56
CA CYS A 155 4.91 -1.49 12.87
C CYS A 155 5.52 -0.70 14.03
N CYS A 156 6.67 -0.03 13.84
CA CYS A 156 7.28 0.80 14.87
C CYS A 156 6.45 2.08 15.10
N ILE A 157 5.97 2.28 16.33
CA ILE A 157 5.07 3.39 16.69
C ILE A 157 5.64 4.75 16.31
N SER A 158 6.90 5.05 16.66
CA SER A 158 7.52 6.35 16.39
C SER A 158 7.65 6.65 14.88
N THR A 159 7.98 5.64 14.08
CA THR A 159 8.06 5.76 12.62
C THR A 159 6.67 5.98 12.02
N TYR A 160 5.71 5.16 12.42
CA TYR A 160 4.34 5.25 11.96
C TYR A 160 3.72 6.62 12.26
N ASP A 161 3.83 7.11 13.51
CA ASP A 161 3.25 8.38 13.94
C ASP A 161 3.86 9.56 13.16
N THR A 162 5.16 9.50 12.90
CA THR A 162 5.85 10.50 12.07
C THR A 162 5.26 10.54 10.66
N PHE A 163 5.13 9.39 10.01
CA PHE A 163 4.59 9.33 8.66
C PHE A 163 3.12 9.70 8.62
N LYS A 164 2.33 9.24 9.60
CA LYS A 164 0.90 9.57 9.73
C LYS A 164 0.67 11.06 9.85
N LYS A 165 1.47 11.73 10.67
CA LYS A 165 1.41 13.20 10.82
C LYS A 165 1.76 13.92 9.52
N ASN A 166 2.76 13.44 8.80
CA ASN A 166 3.25 14.09 7.59
C ASN A 166 2.31 13.86 6.41
N ILE A 167 1.79 12.63 6.23
CA ILE A 167 0.85 12.35 5.13
C ILE A 167 -0.43 13.16 5.24
N CYS A 168 -0.91 13.43 6.47
CA CYS A 168 -2.05 14.31 6.70
C CYS A 168 -1.82 15.76 6.27
N LYS A 169 -0.55 16.19 6.18
CA LYS A 169 -0.16 17.56 5.79
C LYS A 169 0.26 17.67 4.33
N THR A 170 0.46 16.54 3.65
CA THR A 170 0.90 16.54 2.25
C THR A 170 -0.28 16.91 1.36
N ASP A 171 -0.04 17.82 0.43
CA ASP A 171 -1.03 18.23 -0.56
C ASP A 171 -0.88 17.37 -1.84
N TYR A 172 -1.94 16.64 -2.14
CA TYR A 172 -2.01 15.77 -3.32
C TYR A 172 -2.88 16.34 -4.44
N ARG A 173 -3.36 17.60 -4.31
CA ARG A 173 -4.22 18.24 -5.32
C ARG A 173 -3.57 18.35 -6.69
N LYS A 174 -2.22 18.36 -6.75
CA LYS A 174 -1.49 18.34 -8.03
C LYS A 174 -1.80 17.13 -8.92
N PHE A 175 -2.35 16.06 -8.34
CA PHE A 175 -2.78 14.84 -9.06
C PHE A 175 -4.29 14.80 -9.29
N SER A 176 -5.05 15.86 -9.00
CA SER A 176 -6.48 15.92 -9.31
C SER A 176 -6.70 16.15 -10.79
N ASP A 177 -7.81 15.64 -11.32
CA ASP A 177 -8.19 15.79 -12.72
C ASP A 177 -8.16 17.26 -13.14
N GLU A 178 -8.69 18.17 -12.30
CA GLU A 178 -8.68 19.61 -12.56
C GLU A 178 -7.26 20.17 -12.78
N GLN A 179 -6.26 19.72 -12.02
CA GLN A 179 -4.88 20.20 -12.18
C GLN A 179 -4.20 19.57 -13.39
N VAL A 180 -4.48 18.31 -13.67
CA VAL A 180 -3.98 17.61 -14.86
C VAL A 180 -4.54 18.26 -16.13
N ASP A 181 -5.85 18.56 -16.17
CA ASP A 181 -6.50 19.23 -17.29
C ASP A 181 -5.90 20.61 -17.54
N LYS A 182 -5.69 21.43 -16.51
CA LYS A 182 -5.02 22.73 -16.65
C LYS A 182 -3.61 22.63 -17.22
N GLN A 183 -2.85 21.60 -16.81
CA GLN A 183 -1.51 21.37 -17.36
C GLN A 183 -1.58 20.97 -18.83
N LEU A 184 -2.48 20.07 -19.22
CA LEU A 184 -2.70 19.67 -20.61
C LEU A 184 -3.12 20.85 -21.47
N GLU A 185 -4.09 21.66 -21.02
CA GLU A 185 -4.50 22.88 -21.73
C GLU A 185 -3.31 23.82 -21.98
N SER A 186 -2.43 23.99 -20.98
CA SER A 186 -1.25 24.85 -21.13
C SER A 186 -0.27 24.31 -22.18
N VAL A 187 -0.08 22.99 -22.25
CA VAL A 187 0.77 22.33 -23.24
C VAL A 187 0.17 22.48 -24.64
N TYR A 188 -1.13 22.24 -24.80
CA TYR A 188 -1.80 22.44 -26.10
C TYR A 188 -1.76 23.89 -26.54
N ALA A 189 -2.00 24.84 -25.64
CA ALA A 189 -1.91 26.28 -25.99
C ALA A 189 -0.50 26.68 -26.38
N TYR A 190 0.54 26.09 -25.85
CA TYR A 190 1.92 26.28 -26.25
C TYR A 190 2.18 25.72 -27.66
N LEU A 191 1.77 24.47 -27.90
CA LEU A 191 1.98 23.80 -29.18
C LEU A 191 1.23 24.47 -30.35
N LEU A 192 0.05 25.03 -30.08
CA LEU A 192 -0.75 25.75 -31.10
C LEU A 192 -0.20 27.15 -31.43
N LYS A 193 0.79 27.65 -30.68
CA LYS A 193 1.48 28.92 -30.99
C LYS A 193 2.78 28.71 -31.77
N LEU A 194 3.21 27.47 -31.99
CA LEU A 194 4.33 27.08 -32.83
C LEU A 194 3.87 26.80 -34.24
#